data_f0504c17c69f1bce4b431fcd91d51ea7
#
_entry.id   f0504c17c69f1bce4b431fcd91d51ea7
#
_cell.length_a   1.000
_cell.length_b   1.000
_cell.length_c   1.000
_cell.angle_alpha   90.00
_cell.angle_beta   90.00
_cell.angle_gamma   90.00
#
_symmetry.space_group_name_H-M   'P 1'
#
loop_
_entity.id
_entity.type
_entity.pdbx_description
1 polymer ?
#
loop_
_entity_poly.entity_id
_entity_poly.type
_entity_poly.pdbx_seq_one_letter_code
_entity_poly.pdbx_strand_id
1 'polypeptide(L)'
;MNSPVLSSFVPVVLFIALGYLSGRRGWIRAQAVKDLSNLVFMVLAPALLFRTMAGVHVQELDFGPIAVYFGGVALVFGATLAWAGFSTLGAVRALGHTFSNNVMVGVPLVGLVFGQAGLVTLFTLISVHALILLTVATVVLELALARNQPGGADGQAHVPPALWRMVLQALWSGLVHPVPLPIIAGLLYAQTGWPIPPLIDKPLQLLGQALGPLALLLVGVTLAFSTVGPHFRAALRIALVKNAALPLAVGALGWALGLSGLPLAVMVTAAALPVGANVFLFAQRYEVGQDEMTAGVTVSTALGMATVPVVLWVVTRWVV
;
A
#
# COMPACT_ATOMS: atom_id res chain seq x y z
N MET A 1 -13.06 -7.66 28.97
CA MET A 1 -12.23 -7.93 27.76
C MET A 1 -12.24 -6.70 26.85
N ASN A 2 -11.68 -5.59 27.30
CA ASN A 2 -11.61 -4.36 26.49
C ASN A 2 -10.15 -4.17 26.05
N SER A 3 -9.69 -5.01 25.11
CA SER A 3 -8.43 -4.75 24.44
C SER A 3 -8.65 -3.56 23.50
N PRO A 4 -7.90 -2.45 23.65
CA PRO A 4 -8.01 -1.29 22.74
C PRO A 4 -7.87 -1.68 21.26
N VAL A 5 -7.09 -2.73 20.98
CA VAL A 5 -6.89 -3.30 19.64
C VAL A 5 -8.20 -3.89 19.08
N LEU A 6 -8.94 -4.65 19.89
CA LEU A 6 -10.20 -5.23 19.44
C LEU A 6 -11.25 -4.15 19.15
N SER A 7 -11.36 -3.14 20.02
CA SER A 7 -12.31 -2.05 19.80
C SER A 7 -12.01 -1.23 18.53
N SER A 8 -10.73 -1.07 18.18
CA SER A 8 -10.33 -0.35 16.96
C SER A 8 -10.42 -1.21 15.70
N PHE A 9 -10.27 -2.55 15.82
CA PHE A 9 -10.29 -3.44 14.67
C PHE A 9 -11.70 -3.92 14.28
N VAL A 10 -12.61 -4.05 15.24
CA VAL A 10 -14.00 -4.47 14.98
C VAL A 10 -14.69 -3.60 13.90
N PRO A 11 -14.61 -2.26 13.93
CA PRO A 11 -15.17 -1.43 12.86
C PRO A 11 -14.59 -1.77 11.48
N VAL A 12 -13.29 -2.07 11.38
CA VAL A 12 -12.63 -2.44 10.11
C VAL A 12 -13.27 -3.70 9.53
N VAL A 13 -13.40 -4.75 10.36
CA VAL A 13 -14.03 -6.02 9.94
C VAL A 13 -15.50 -5.82 9.57
N LEU A 14 -16.25 -5.04 10.35
CA LEU A 14 -17.66 -4.77 10.09
C LEU A 14 -17.88 -4.04 8.75
N PHE A 15 -17.10 -3.01 8.45
CA PHE A 15 -17.21 -2.30 7.17
C PHE A 15 -16.84 -3.20 5.98
N ILE A 16 -15.78 -4.02 6.10
CA ILE A 16 -15.42 -4.99 5.05
C ILE A 16 -16.51 -6.03 4.87
N ALA A 17 -17.07 -6.58 5.97
CA ALA A 17 -18.16 -7.56 5.92
C ALA A 17 -19.44 -6.97 5.32
N LEU A 18 -19.79 -5.73 5.68
CA LEU A 18 -20.93 -5.01 5.11
C LEU A 18 -20.75 -4.78 3.61
N GLY A 19 -19.56 -4.37 3.20
CA GLY A 19 -19.19 -4.21 1.79
C GLY A 19 -19.31 -5.52 1.02
N TYR A 20 -18.77 -6.61 1.55
CA TYR A 20 -18.89 -7.95 0.97
C TYR A 20 -20.36 -8.37 0.80
N LEU A 21 -21.16 -8.20 1.85
CA LEU A 21 -22.59 -8.49 1.80
C LEU A 21 -23.32 -7.64 0.75
N SER A 22 -23.00 -6.34 0.68
CA SER A 22 -23.59 -5.41 -0.29
C SER A 22 -23.28 -5.81 -1.73
N GLY A 23 -22.06 -6.26 -2.01
CA GLY A 23 -21.68 -6.80 -3.31
C GLY A 23 -22.40 -8.12 -3.62
N ARG A 24 -22.42 -9.08 -2.67
CA ARG A 24 -23.09 -10.39 -2.85
C ARG A 24 -24.60 -10.27 -3.01
N ARG A 25 -25.23 -9.27 -2.38
CA ARG A 25 -26.67 -8.98 -2.52
C ARG A 25 -27.01 -8.14 -3.75
N GLY A 26 -26.00 -7.69 -4.51
CA GLY A 26 -26.19 -6.85 -5.70
C GLY A 26 -26.61 -5.40 -5.41
N TRP A 27 -26.56 -4.95 -4.15
CA TRP A 27 -26.82 -3.54 -3.79
C TRP A 27 -25.76 -2.62 -4.41
N ILE A 28 -24.51 -3.08 -4.45
CA ILE A 28 -23.42 -2.44 -5.17
C ILE A 28 -22.93 -3.42 -6.24
N ARG A 29 -22.98 -2.99 -7.50
CA ARG A 29 -22.62 -3.83 -8.65
C ARG A 29 -21.12 -3.75 -8.92
N ALA A 30 -20.56 -4.76 -9.62
CA ALA A 30 -19.14 -4.82 -9.98
C ALA A 30 -18.67 -3.56 -10.76
N GLN A 31 -19.52 -3.03 -11.64
CA GLN A 31 -19.21 -1.82 -12.42
C GLN A 31 -19.00 -0.58 -11.54
N ALA A 32 -19.71 -0.48 -10.41
CA ALA A 32 -19.58 0.64 -9.48
C ALA A 32 -18.25 0.67 -8.73
N VAL A 33 -17.53 -0.46 -8.66
CA VAL A 33 -16.24 -0.55 -7.94
C VAL A 33 -15.23 0.45 -8.47
N LYS A 34 -15.14 0.62 -9.79
CA LYS A 34 -14.23 1.57 -10.42
C LYS A 34 -14.57 3.02 -10.06
N ASP A 35 -15.84 3.38 -10.14
CA ASP A 35 -16.29 4.76 -9.86
C ASP A 35 -16.14 5.10 -8.39
N LEU A 36 -16.46 4.17 -7.48
CA LEU A 36 -16.23 4.32 -6.05
C LEU A 36 -14.73 4.39 -5.71
N SER A 37 -13.89 3.62 -6.39
CA SER A 37 -12.44 3.72 -6.23
C SER A 37 -11.94 5.09 -6.67
N ASN A 38 -12.43 5.61 -7.79
CA ASN A 38 -12.08 6.96 -8.25
C ASN A 38 -12.50 8.02 -7.24
N LEU A 39 -13.70 7.92 -6.65
CA LEU A 39 -14.14 8.82 -5.58
C LEU A 39 -13.18 8.78 -4.39
N VAL A 40 -12.80 7.58 -3.95
CA VAL A 40 -11.86 7.40 -2.82
C VAL A 40 -10.51 8.03 -3.14
N PHE A 41 -9.92 7.74 -4.30
CA PHE A 41 -8.56 8.16 -4.62
C PHE A 41 -8.45 9.59 -5.13
N MET A 42 -9.48 10.13 -5.81
CA MET A 42 -9.41 11.45 -6.44
C MET A 42 -10.03 12.55 -5.59
N VAL A 43 -10.87 12.20 -4.60
CA VAL A 43 -11.59 13.19 -3.79
C VAL A 43 -11.31 13.01 -2.30
N LEU A 44 -11.62 11.82 -1.74
CA LEU A 44 -11.59 11.63 -0.29
C LEU A 44 -10.17 11.54 0.26
N ALA A 45 -9.31 10.75 -0.40
CA ALA A 45 -7.91 10.61 0.02
C ALA A 45 -7.15 11.94 -0.10
N PRO A 46 -7.18 12.66 -1.22
CA PRO A 46 -6.55 13.99 -1.32
C PRO A 46 -6.98 14.97 -0.23
N ALA A 47 -8.27 15.01 0.10
CA ALA A 47 -8.79 15.89 1.14
C ALA A 47 -8.18 15.58 2.52
N LEU A 48 -8.15 14.28 2.90
CA LEU A 48 -7.55 13.86 4.17
C LEU A 48 -6.05 14.08 4.19
N LEU A 49 -5.35 13.66 3.11
CA LEU A 49 -3.88 13.74 3.01
C LEU A 49 -3.40 15.19 3.09
N PHE A 50 -4.00 16.08 2.30
CA PHE A 50 -3.67 17.51 2.34
C PHE A 50 -3.93 18.09 3.73
N ARG A 51 -5.16 17.92 4.26
CA ARG A 51 -5.56 18.49 5.54
C ARG A 51 -4.66 18.03 6.69
N THR A 52 -4.30 16.75 6.72
CA THR A 52 -3.42 16.19 7.76
C THR A 52 -2.01 16.78 7.65
N MET A 53 -1.44 16.80 6.45
CA MET A 53 -0.08 17.25 6.25
C MET A 53 0.08 18.76 6.27
N ALA A 54 -1.00 19.53 6.06
CA ALA A 54 -1.00 20.99 6.22
C ALA A 54 -0.82 21.46 7.68
N GLY A 55 -0.94 20.55 8.65
CA GLY A 55 -0.63 20.83 10.07
C GLY A 55 0.72 20.26 10.52
N VAL A 56 1.58 19.78 9.61
CA VAL A 56 2.85 19.11 9.94
C VAL A 56 4.02 19.89 9.33
N HIS A 57 4.99 20.26 10.15
CA HIS A 57 6.22 20.86 9.64
C HIS A 57 7.19 19.79 9.13
N VAL A 58 7.90 20.07 8.03
CA VAL A 58 8.85 19.12 7.42
C VAL A 58 9.93 18.66 8.41
N GLN A 59 10.29 19.52 9.37
CA GLN A 59 11.26 19.22 10.42
C GLN A 59 10.78 18.15 11.42
N GLU A 60 9.45 17.92 11.49
CA GLU A 60 8.85 16.89 12.35
C GLU A 60 8.81 15.51 11.69
N LEU A 61 9.14 15.43 10.38
CA LEU A 61 9.14 14.18 9.65
C LEU A 61 10.40 13.36 9.98
N ASP A 62 10.19 12.16 10.49
CA ASP A 62 11.25 11.19 10.72
C ASP A 62 11.29 10.18 9.56
N PHE A 63 12.38 10.20 8.79
CA PHE A 63 12.61 9.28 7.68
C PHE A 63 13.35 8.00 8.10
N GLY A 64 13.84 7.90 9.33
CA GLY A 64 14.46 6.69 9.87
C GLY A 64 13.56 5.47 9.79
N PRO A 65 12.32 5.54 10.30
CA PRO A 65 11.34 4.45 10.17
C PRO A 65 11.05 4.03 8.73
N ILE A 66 11.04 5.02 7.80
CA ILE A 66 10.82 4.77 6.37
C ILE A 66 11.99 3.97 5.78
N ALA A 67 13.23 4.32 6.14
CA ALA A 67 14.42 3.58 5.72
C ALA A 67 14.40 2.12 6.24
N VAL A 68 13.98 1.91 7.49
CA VAL A 68 13.80 0.57 8.09
C VAL A 68 12.74 -0.22 7.32
N TYR A 69 11.59 0.40 7.01
CA TYR A 69 10.54 -0.24 6.22
C TYR A 69 11.07 -0.71 4.87
N PHE A 70 11.74 0.17 4.12
CA PHE A 70 12.32 -0.19 2.81
C PHE A 70 13.50 -1.16 2.91
N GLY A 71 14.23 -1.18 4.02
CA GLY A 71 15.22 -2.21 4.32
C GLY A 71 14.58 -3.59 4.41
N GLY A 72 13.50 -3.74 5.18
CA GLY A 72 12.71 -4.98 5.25
C GLY A 72 12.08 -5.36 3.91
N VAL A 73 11.57 -4.37 3.17
CA VAL A 73 11.06 -4.56 1.80
C VAL A 73 12.17 -5.08 0.88
N ALA A 74 13.36 -4.48 0.89
CA ALA A 74 14.49 -4.90 0.05
C ALA A 74 14.92 -6.34 0.33
N LEU A 75 14.92 -6.75 1.61
CA LEU A 75 15.20 -8.13 2.02
C LEU A 75 14.17 -9.11 1.41
N VAL A 76 12.86 -8.83 1.57
CA VAL A 76 11.80 -9.71 1.06
C VAL A 76 11.73 -9.70 -0.46
N PHE A 77 11.89 -8.54 -1.09
CA PHE A 77 11.92 -8.37 -2.54
C PHE A 77 13.09 -9.15 -3.15
N GLY A 78 14.31 -8.95 -2.60
CA GLY A 78 15.52 -9.65 -3.03
C GLY A 78 15.43 -11.17 -2.81
N ALA A 79 14.96 -11.62 -1.65
CA ALA A 79 14.73 -13.04 -1.38
C ALA A 79 13.71 -13.66 -2.35
N THR A 80 12.67 -12.89 -2.72
CA THR A 80 11.69 -13.35 -3.73
C THR A 80 12.36 -13.54 -5.08
N LEU A 81 13.18 -12.58 -5.53
CA LEU A 81 13.91 -12.70 -6.80
C LEU A 81 14.92 -13.86 -6.79
N ALA A 82 15.59 -14.08 -5.66
CA ALA A 82 16.53 -15.20 -5.50
C ALA A 82 15.82 -16.55 -5.60
N TRP A 83 14.60 -16.65 -5.04
CA TRP A 83 13.81 -17.89 -5.04
C TRP A 83 13.01 -18.08 -6.33
N ALA A 84 12.29 -17.05 -6.82
CA ALA A 84 11.42 -17.13 -8.00
C ALA A 84 12.18 -16.97 -9.32
N GLY A 85 13.47 -16.61 -9.26
CA GLY A 85 14.30 -16.29 -10.41
C GLY A 85 14.18 -14.82 -10.86
N PHE A 86 15.26 -14.31 -11.45
CA PHE A 86 15.30 -12.98 -12.04
C PHE A 86 14.57 -13.01 -13.41
N SER A 87 13.25 -12.79 -13.36
CA SER A 87 12.35 -12.88 -14.51
C SER A 87 11.23 -11.82 -14.36
N THR A 88 10.48 -11.60 -15.44
CA THR A 88 9.31 -10.69 -15.42
C THR A 88 8.29 -11.13 -14.38
N LEU A 89 7.98 -12.43 -14.31
CA LEU A 89 7.07 -12.97 -13.28
C LEU A 89 7.68 -12.87 -11.87
N GLY A 90 9.00 -13.05 -11.73
CA GLY A 90 9.72 -12.85 -10.49
C GLY A 90 9.59 -11.42 -9.97
N ALA A 91 9.72 -10.41 -10.83
CA ALA A 91 9.54 -9.00 -10.49
C ALA A 91 8.10 -8.69 -10.02
N VAL A 92 7.10 -9.22 -10.73
CA VAL A 92 5.67 -9.05 -10.36
C VAL A 92 5.37 -9.73 -9.01
N ARG A 93 5.91 -10.93 -8.77
CA ARG A 93 5.77 -11.64 -7.48
C ARG A 93 6.46 -10.89 -6.34
N ALA A 94 7.67 -10.37 -6.57
CA ALA A 94 8.39 -9.58 -5.58
C ALA A 94 7.62 -8.31 -5.21
N LEU A 95 6.99 -7.64 -6.19
CA LEU A 95 6.08 -6.54 -5.93
C LEU A 95 4.86 -7.00 -5.12
N GLY A 96 4.24 -8.13 -5.47
CA GLY A 96 3.12 -8.73 -4.73
C GLY A 96 3.45 -9.04 -3.26
N HIS A 97 4.67 -9.48 -2.98
CA HIS A 97 5.15 -9.77 -1.64
C HIS A 97 5.47 -8.52 -0.79
N THR A 98 5.58 -7.35 -1.41
CA THR A 98 6.08 -6.14 -0.72
C THR A 98 5.15 -4.94 -0.78
N PHE A 99 4.25 -4.85 -1.75
CA PHE A 99 3.39 -3.69 -1.94
C PHE A 99 2.14 -3.74 -1.04
N SER A 100 2.08 -2.84 -0.06
CA SER A 100 1.00 -2.76 0.93
C SER A 100 -0.19 -1.91 0.47
N ASN A 101 -1.40 -2.29 0.86
CA ASN A 101 -2.63 -1.50 0.67
C ASN A 101 -2.72 -0.38 1.72
N ASN A 102 -1.78 0.55 1.68
CA ASN A 102 -1.65 1.61 2.68
C ASN A 102 -2.82 2.59 2.66
N VAL A 103 -3.41 2.89 1.49
CA VAL A 103 -4.47 3.92 1.38
C VAL A 103 -5.82 3.36 1.82
N MET A 104 -6.29 2.27 1.22
CA MET A 104 -7.66 1.80 1.45
C MET A 104 -7.83 1.05 2.78
N VAL A 105 -6.78 0.36 3.26
CA VAL A 105 -6.81 -0.37 4.54
C VAL A 105 -5.95 0.32 5.58
N GLY A 106 -4.76 0.77 5.21
CA GLY A 106 -3.80 1.36 6.14
C GLY A 106 -4.28 2.66 6.76
N VAL A 107 -4.77 3.61 5.96
CA VAL A 107 -5.22 4.91 6.47
C VAL A 107 -6.35 4.76 7.49
N PRO A 108 -7.47 4.06 7.20
CA PRO A 108 -8.50 3.85 8.20
C PRO A 108 -8.01 3.10 9.43
N LEU A 109 -7.23 2.05 9.26
CA LEU A 109 -6.76 1.23 10.37
C LEU A 109 -5.81 2.00 11.29
N VAL A 110 -4.78 2.64 10.72
CA VAL A 110 -3.80 3.42 11.49
C VAL A 110 -4.46 4.62 12.16
N GLY A 111 -5.41 5.28 11.48
CA GLY A 111 -6.19 6.36 12.07
C GLY A 111 -7.01 5.93 13.28
N LEU A 112 -7.62 4.73 13.25
CA LEU A 112 -8.41 4.19 14.36
C LEU A 112 -7.54 3.71 15.53
N VAL A 113 -6.35 3.15 15.24
CA VAL A 113 -5.48 2.53 16.28
C VAL A 113 -4.50 3.54 16.87
N PHE A 114 -3.86 4.34 16.03
CA PHE A 114 -2.74 5.21 16.41
C PHE A 114 -3.05 6.72 16.29
N GLY A 115 -4.27 7.05 15.83
CA GLY A 115 -4.72 8.44 15.71
C GLY A 115 -3.90 9.28 14.73
N GLN A 116 -3.88 10.60 14.96
CA GLN A 116 -3.25 11.58 14.08
C GLN A 116 -1.74 11.37 13.94
N ALA A 117 -1.04 11.09 15.05
CA ALA A 117 0.41 10.87 15.02
C ALA A 117 0.79 9.66 14.16
N GLY A 118 0.02 8.56 14.26
CA GLY A 118 0.20 7.41 13.39
C GLY A 118 -0.07 7.71 11.92
N LEU A 119 -1.07 8.54 11.62
CA LEU A 119 -1.36 8.98 10.25
C LEU A 119 -0.22 9.79 9.64
N VAL A 120 0.41 10.69 10.39
CA VAL A 120 1.58 11.46 9.90
C VAL A 120 2.71 10.50 9.50
N THR A 121 3.06 9.55 10.37
CA THR A 121 4.09 8.53 10.07
C THR A 121 3.71 7.69 8.84
N LEU A 122 2.45 7.25 8.74
CA LEU A 122 1.98 6.48 7.59
C LEU A 122 2.00 7.30 6.30
N PHE A 123 1.62 8.59 6.34
CA PHE A 123 1.60 9.44 5.14
C PHE A 123 3.00 9.77 4.65
N THR A 124 3.98 9.89 5.56
CA THR A 124 5.38 9.97 5.19
C THR A 124 5.82 8.74 4.41
N LEU A 125 5.42 7.53 4.85
CA LEU A 125 5.66 6.30 4.08
C LEU A 125 4.92 6.32 2.73
N ILE A 126 3.63 6.64 2.72
CA ILE A 126 2.79 6.63 1.51
C ILE A 126 3.34 7.55 0.43
N SER A 127 3.91 8.71 0.82
CA SER A 127 4.46 9.70 -0.13
C SER A 127 5.52 9.12 -1.06
N VAL A 128 6.26 8.11 -0.62
CA VAL A 128 7.36 7.48 -1.38
C VAL A 128 7.12 6.01 -1.71
N HIS A 129 6.15 5.36 -1.05
CA HIS A 129 5.95 3.91 -1.13
C HIS A 129 5.70 3.40 -2.55
N ALA A 130 4.69 3.97 -3.23
CA ALA A 130 4.35 3.57 -4.59
C ALA A 130 5.47 3.96 -5.58
N LEU A 131 6.05 5.14 -5.40
CA LEU A 131 7.14 5.64 -6.22
C LEU A 131 8.33 4.68 -6.21
N ILE A 132 8.82 4.32 -5.03
CA ILE A 132 9.99 3.45 -4.88
C ILE A 132 9.67 2.05 -5.40
N LEU A 133 8.58 1.43 -4.92
CA LEU A 133 8.31 0.03 -5.25
C LEU A 133 7.97 -0.20 -6.72
N LEU A 134 7.15 0.67 -7.31
CA LEU A 134 6.80 0.53 -8.73
C LEU A 134 8.00 0.82 -9.63
N THR A 135 8.85 1.79 -9.26
CA THR A 135 10.08 2.08 -10.00
C THR A 135 11.05 0.90 -9.93
N VAL A 136 11.31 0.35 -8.74
CA VAL A 136 12.20 -0.82 -8.57
C VAL A 136 11.65 -2.02 -9.34
N ALA A 137 10.35 -2.31 -9.23
CA ALA A 137 9.74 -3.42 -9.95
C ALA A 137 9.81 -3.23 -11.47
N THR A 138 9.60 -2.00 -11.97
CA THR A 138 9.76 -1.68 -13.39
C THR A 138 11.19 -1.91 -13.87
N VAL A 139 12.18 -1.40 -13.14
CA VAL A 139 13.60 -1.58 -13.50
C VAL A 139 13.97 -3.06 -13.53
N VAL A 140 13.57 -3.84 -12.52
CA VAL A 140 13.86 -5.28 -12.46
C VAL A 140 13.16 -6.02 -13.62
N LEU A 141 11.92 -5.67 -13.93
CA LEU A 141 11.16 -6.28 -15.01
C LEU A 141 11.80 -6.01 -16.38
N GLU A 142 12.17 -4.76 -16.65
CA GLU A 142 12.81 -4.37 -17.91
C GLU A 142 14.20 -5.01 -18.07
N LEU A 143 14.98 -5.10 -17.00
CA LEU A 143 16.26 -5.82 -17.00
C LEU A 143 16.05 -7.32 -17.27
N ALA A 144 14.98 -7.91 -16.74
CA ALA A 144 14.64 -9.31 -17.00
C ALA A 144 14.19 -9.53 -18.46
N LEU A 145 13.45 -8.58 -19.04
CA LEU A 145 13.08 -8.59 -20.46
C LEU A 145 14.31 -8.53 -21.35
N ALA A 146 15.21 -7.57 -21.08
CA ALA A 146 16.44 -7.39 -21.85
C ALA A 146 17.35 -8.62 -21.81
N ARG A 147 17.41 -9.32 -20.66
CA ARG A 147 18.21 -10.54 -20.50
C ARG A 147 17.67 -11.72 -21.31
N ASN A 148 16.35 -11.79 -21.49
CA ASN A 148 15.68 -12.94 -22.14
C ASN A 148 15.51 -12.77 -23.66
N GLN A 149 15.93 -11.65 -24.24
CA GLN A 149 15.94 -11.47 -25.69
C GLN A 149 17.20 -12.13 -26.24
N PRO A 150 17.12 -13.24 -27.03
CA PRO A 150 18.25 -13.73 -27.80
C PRO A 150 18.62 -12.60 -28.77
N GLY A 151 19.90 -12.30 -28.93
CA GLY A 151 20.36 -11.37 -29.96
C GLY A 151 19.74 -11.78 -31.29
N GLY A 152 18.79 -10.95 -31.77
CA GLY A 152 18.12 -11.21 -33.04
C GLY A 152 19.15 -11.28 -34.15
N ALA A 153 19.00 -12.23 -35.07
CA ALA A 153 19.86 -12.43 -36.22
C ALA A 153 19.95 -11.17 -37.15
N ASP A 154 19.16 -10.14 -36.90
CA ASP A 154 19.08 -8.91 -37.70
C ASP A 154 19.79 -7.68 -37.09
N GLY A 155 20.63 -7.85 -36.08
CA GLY A 155 21.49 -6.75 -35.58
C GLY A 155 20.78 -5.53 -35.00
N GLN A 156 19.45 -5.50 -34.91
CA GLN A 156 18.68 -4.49 -34.21
C GLN A 156 18.54 -4.92 -32.75
N ALA A 157 19.59 -4.67 -31.95
CA ALA A 157 19.46 -4.68 -30.52
C ALA A 157 18.32 -3.70 -30.16
N HIS A 158 17.23 -4.20 -29.61
CA HIS A 158 16.23 -3.35 -28.96
C HIS A 158 16.96 -2.64 -27.82
N VAL A 159 17.46 -1.43 -28.09
CA VAL A 159 18.07 -0.59 -27.07
C VAL A 159 16.93 -0.24 -26.11
N PRO A 160 16.89 -0.78 -24.88
CA PRO A 160 15.87 -0.40 -23.94
C PRO A 160 15.88 1.12 -23.84
N PRO A 161 14.71 1.81 -23.84
CA PRO A 161 14.66 3.24 -23.64
C PRO A 161 15.53 3.56 -22.44
N ALA A 162 16.47 4.52 -22.58
CA ALA A 162 17.53 4.74 -21.62
C ALA A 162 16.96 4.69 -20.21
N LEU A 163 17.44 3.80 -19.34
CA LEU A 163 16.91 3.52 -18.00
C LEU A 163 16.59 4.80 -17.23
N TRP A 164 17.43 5.86 -17.41
CA TRP A 164 17.21 7.16 -16.79
C TRP A 164 15.90 7.84 -17.23
N ARG A 165 15.46 7.69 -18.49
CA ARG A 165 14.17 8.24 -18.98
C ARG A 165 13.01 7.51 -18.34
N MET A 166 13.12 6.20 -18.19
CA MET A 166 12.07 5.39 -17.53
C MET A 166 11.96 5.75 -16.05
N VAL A 167 13.11 5.89 -15.37
CA VAL A 167 13.15 6.34 -13.97
C VAL A 167 12.56 7.74 -13.85
N LEU A 168 12.95 8.68 -14.71
CA LEU A 168 12.43 10.05 -14.68
C LEU A 168 10.91 10.11 -14.95
N GLN A 169 10.42 9.31 -15.89
CA GLN A 169 8.98 9.20 -16.18
C GLN A 169 8.22 8.57 -15.00
N ALA A 170 8.78 7.54 -14.36
CA ALA A 170 8.20 6.93 -13.17
C ALA A 170 8.17 7.91 -11.98
N LEU A 171 9.24 8.67 -11.78
CA LEU A 171 9.33 9.73 -10.77
C LEU A 171 8.26 10.81 -11.01
N TRP A 172 8.16 11.32 -12.24
CA TRP A 172 7.16 12.33 -12.59
C TRP A 172 5.73 11.82 -12.39
N SER A 173 5.43 10.63 -12.91
CA SER A 173 4.11 10.01 -12.76
C SER A 173 3.76 9.73 -11.30
N GLY A 174 4.75 9.37 -10.49
CA GLY A 174 4.58 9.14 -9.05
C GLY A 174 4.29 10.43 -8.29
N LEU A 175 5.02 11.52 -8.60
CA LEU A 175 4.83 12.82 -7.92
C LEU A 175 3.47 13.46 -8.24
N VAL A 176 3.01 13.34 -9.48
CA VAL A 176 1.71 13.91 -9.93
C VAL A 176 0.53 13.00 -9.59
N HIS A 177 0.77 11.83 -8.99
CA HIS A 177 -0.28 10.91 -8.59
C HIS A 177 -1.17 11.52 -7.49
N PRO A 178 -2.51 11.23 -7.49
CA PRO A 178 -3.48 11.80 -6.56
C PRO A 178 -3.23 11.50 -5.06
N VAL A 179 -2.23 10.71 -4.73
CA VAL A 179 -1.86 10.39 -3.34
C VAL A 179 -0.63 11.19 -2.88
N PRO A 180 0.56 11.15 -3.51
CA PRO A 180 1.70 11.96 -3.11
C PRO A 180 1.48 13.47 -3.28
N LEU A 181 0.81 13.90 -4.33
CA LEU A 181 0.62 15.33 -4.63
C LEU A 181 -0.07 16.10 -3.49
N PRO A 182 -1.21 15.64 -2.89
CA PRO A 182 -1.82 16.32 -1.75
C PRO A 182 -0.95 16.32 -0.49
N ILE A 183 -0.12 15.27 -0.27
CA ILE A 183 0.83 15.21 0.84
C ILE A 183 1.85 16.34 0.70
N ILE A 184 2.48 16.45 -0.49
CA ILE A 184 3.47 17.49 -0.79
C ILE A 184 2.83 18.88 -0.69
N ALA A 185 1.65 19.07 -1.28
CA ALA A 185 0.92 20.34 -1.21
C ALA A 185 0.58 20.72 0.23
N GLY A 186 0.17 19.78 1.08
CA GLY A 186 -0.09 20.00 2.50
C GLY A 186 1.17 20.41 3.25
N LEU A 187 2.29 19.70 3.05
CA LEU A 187 3.58 20.05 3.66
C LEU A 187 4.08 21.44 3.23
N LEU A 188 3.93 21.79 1.96
CA LEU A 188 4.28 23.12 1.46
C LEU A 188 3.37 24.20 2.08
N TYR A 189 2.08 23.92 2.23
CA TYR A 189 1.15 24.81 2.90
C TYR A 189 1.51 25.02 4.38
N ALA A 190 1.88 23.96 5.09
CA ALA A 190 2.32 24.05 6.49
C ALA A 190 3.51 25.00 6.69
N GLN A 191 4.43 25.10 5.70
CA GLN A 191 5.57 26.02 5.79
C GLN A 191 5.17 27.50 5.74
N THR A 192 3.95 27.84 5.28
CA THR A 192 3.45 29.22 5.32
C THR A 192 3.10 29.69 6.73
N GLY A 193 2.88 28.76 7.66
CA GLY A 193 2.39 29.03 9.01
C GLY A 193 0.93 29.51 9.06
N TRP A 194 0.22 29.55 7.94
CA TRP A 194 -1.16 30.00 7.88
C TRP A 194 -2.13 28.86 8.26
N PRO A 195 -3.11 29.10 9.13
CA PRO A 195 -4.15 28.12 9.38
C PRO A 195 -5.04 27.97 8.14
N ILE A 196 -5.52 26.75 7.87
CA ILE A 196 -6.51 26.54 6.82
C ILE A 196 -7.78 27.32 7.20
N PRO A 197 -8.31 28.21 6.30
CA PRO A 197 -9.53 28.95 6.59
C PRO A 197 -10.69 28.00 6.96
N PRO A 198 -11.50 28.29 8.00
CA PRO A 198 -12.57 27.38 8.45
C PRO A 198 -13.57 26.98 7.36
N LEU A 199 -13.79 27.86 6.39
CA LEU A 199 -14.66 27.63 5.24
C LEU A 199 -14.15 26.49 4.34
N ILE A 200 -12.81 26.30 4.27
CA ILE A 200 -12.14 25.25 3.50
C ILE A 200 -11.86 24.03 4.39
N ASP A 201 -11.45 24.26 5.65
CA ASP A 201 -11.10 23.17 6.58
C ASP A 201 -12.28 22.23 6.85
N LYS A 202 -13.49 22.80 7.04
CA LYS A 202 -14.67 22.00 7.35
C LYS A 202 -15.07 21.02 6.24
N PRO A 203 -15.16 21.40 4.96
CA PRO A 203 -15.33 20.47 3.83
C PRO A 203 -14.23 19.40 3.75
N LEU A 204 -12.95 19.80 3.89
CA LEU A 204 -11.83 18.85 3.87
C LEU A 204 -11.93 17.81 5.00
N GLN A 205 -12.31 18.27 6.20
CA GLN A 205 -12.56 17.41 7.36
C GLN A 205 -13.65 16.38 7.08
N LEU A 206 -14.80 16.80 6.55
CA LEU A 206 -15.94 15.92 6.26
C LEU A 206 -15.59 14.89 5.18
N LEU A 207 -14.93 15.31 4.10
CA LEU A 207 -14.45 14.40 3.06
C LEU A 207 -13.43 13.40 3.62
N GLY A 208 -12.49 13.86 4.43
CA GLY A 208 -11.49 13.02 5.08
C GLY A 208 -12.11 11.99 6.02
N GLN A 209 -13.14 12.37 6.78
CA GLN A 209 -13.87 11.45 7.67
C GLN A 209 -14.63 10.35 6.89
N ALA A 210 -15.10 10.64 5.69
CA ALA A 210 -15.78 9.67 4.84
C ALA A 210 -14.83 8.63 4.24
N LEU A 211 -13.53 8.92 4.15
CA LEU A 211 -12.54 8.02 3.53
C LEU A 211 -12.52 6.64 4.20
N GLY A 212 -12.39 6.60 5.51
CA GLY A 212 -12.23 5.34 6.25
C GLY A 212 -13.36 4.34 6.01
N PRO A 213 -14.61 4.70 6.33
CA PRO A 213 -15.77 3.84 6.11
C PRO A 213 -15.95 3.41 4.65
N LEU A 214 -15.83 4.36 3.70
CA LEU A 214 -16.02 4.09 2.27
C LEU A 214 -14.91 3.19 1.69
N ALA A 215 -13.65 3.44 2.05
CA ALA A 215 -12.54 2.62 1.59
C ALA A 215 -12.65 1.18 2.07
N LEU A 216 -12.96 0.95 3.35
CA LEU A 216 -13.12 -0.38 3.91
C LEU A 216 -14.33 -1.12 3.33
N LEU A 217 -15.46 -0.42 3.16
CA LEU A 217 -16.63 -0.97 2.51
C LEU A 217 -16.31 -1.39 1.07
N LEU A 218 -15.58 -0.55 0.32
CA LEU A 218 -15.17 -0.84 -1.04
C LEU A 218 -14.21 -2.05 -1.14
N VAL A 219 -13.31 -2.22 -0.16
CA VAL A 219 -12.49 -3.44 -0.05
C VAL A 219 -13.39 -4.67 0.04
N GLY A 220 -14.43 -4.63 0.87
CA GLY A 220 -15.40 -5.71 1.00
C GLY A 220 -16.18 -5.99 -0.30
N VAL A 221 -16.65 -4.94 -0.98
CA VAL A 221 -17.32 -5.06 -2.29
C VAL A 221 -16.39 -5.71 -3.31
N THR A 222 -15.13 -5.29 -3.36
CA THR A 222 -14.13 -5.88 -4.27
C THR A 222 -13.93 -7.36 -4.00
N LEU A 223 -13.84 -7.77 -2.73
CA LEU A 223 -13.76 -9.19 -2.36
C LEU A 223 -14.98 -10.00 -2.82
N ALA A 224 -16.18 -9.42 -2.83
CA ALA A 224 -17.39 -10.10 -3.24
C ALA A 224 -17.40 -10.52 -4.72
N PHE A 225 -16.69 -9.77 -5.57
CA PHE A 225 -16.55 -10.03 -7.00
C PHE A 225 -15.24 -10.69 -7.41
N SER A 226 -14.32 -10.87 -6.46
CA SER A 226 -13.03 -11.48 -6.75
C SER A 226 -13.14 -13.01 -6.86
N THR A 227 -12.40 -13.58 -7.82
CA THR A 227 -12.28 -15.03 -7.99
C THR A 227 -10.84 -15.44 -7.73
N VAL A 228 -10.65 -16.53 -7.00
CA VAL A 228 -9.32 -17.08 -6.68
C VAL A 228 -8.93 -18.20 -7.64
N GLY A 229 -9.91 -19.01 -8.04
CA GLY A 229 -9.77 -20.07 -9.03
C GLY A 229 -8.58 -21.02 -8.80
N PRO A 230 -7.91 -21.44 -9.89
CA PRO A 230 -6.78 -22.37 -9.82
C PRO A 230 -5.51 -21.77 -9.21
N HIS A 231 -5.45 -20.43 -9.01
CA HIS A 231 -4.27 -19.73 -8.50
C HIS A 231 -4.18 -19.70 -6.97
N PHE A 232 -5.04 -20.43 -6.24
CA PHE A 232 -5.11 -20.41 -4.77
C PHE A 232 -3.76 -20.67 -4.09
N ARG A 233 -2.99 -21.67 -4.54
CA ARG A 233 -1.69 -21.98 -3.93
C ARG A 233 -0.66 -20.86 -4.10
N ALA A 234 -0.63 -20.24 -5.27
CA ALA A 234 0.24 -19.09 -5.53
C ALA A 234 -0.22 -17.86 -4.71
N ALA A 235 -1.51 -17.58 -4.70
CA ALA A 235 -2.12 -16.52 -3.92
C ALA A 235 -1.87 -16.68 -2.41
N LEU A 236 -1.97 -17.92 -1.89
CA LEU A 236 -1.67 -18.20 -0.48
C LEU A 236 -0.20 -17.93 -0.14
N ARG A 237 0.74 -18.30 -1.02
CA ARG A 237 2.16 -17.96 -0.83
C ARG A 237 2.38 -16.45 -0.79
N ILE A 238 1.78 -15.73 -1.75
CA ILE A 238 1.84 -14.26 -1.76
C ILE A 238 1.29 -13.70 -0.44
N ALA A 239 0.14 -14.18 0.00
CA ALA A 239 -0.49 -13.73 1.23
C ALA A 239 0.36 -14.02 2.48
N LEU A 240 0.94 -15.21 2.58
CA LEU A 240 1.81 -15.57 3.72
C LEU A 240 3.08 -14.73 3.77
N VAL A 241 3.76 -14.55 2.62
CA VAL A 241 4.95 -13.69 2.57
C VAL A 241 4.57 -12.24 2.91
N LYS A 242 3.51 -11.72 2.30
CA LYS A 242 3.09 -10.33 2.49
C LYS A 242 2.59 -10.05 3.90
N ASN A 243 1.73 -10.91 4.46
CA ASN A 243 1.05 -10.64 5.73
C ASN A 243 1.83 -11.13 6.96
N ALA A 244 2.87 -11.98 6.78
CA ALA A 244 3.66 -12.50 7.87
C ALA A 244 5.17 -12.24 7.70
N ALA A 245 5.80 -12.67 6.59
CA ALA A 245 7.25 -12.53 6.44
C ALA A 245 7.68 -11.05 6.35
N LEU A 246 6.95 -10.21 5.62
CA LEU A 246 7.30 -8.80 5.49
C LEU A 246 7.22 -8.04 6.83
N PRO A 247 6.12 -8.10 7.61
CA PRO A 247 6.09 -7.42 8.91
C PRO A 247 7.13 -7.97 9.89
N LEU A 248 7.45 -9.27 9.85
CA LEU A 248 8.53 -9.85 10.64
C LEU A 248 9.90 -9.28 10.23
N ALA A 249 10.18 -9.15 8.93
CA ALA A 249 11.43 -8.58 8.43
C ALA A 249 11.58 -7.11 8.83
N VAL A 250 10.50 -6.31 8.67
CA VAL A 250 10.49 -4.88 9.07
C VAL A 250 10.64 -4.75 10.58
N GLY A 251 9.90 -5.55 11.36
CA GLY A 251 9.96 -5.53 12.83
C GLY A 251 11.34 -5.94 13.36
N ALA A 252 11.89 -7.03 12.85
CA ALA A 252 13.22 -7.52 13.26
C ALA A 252 14.33 -6.52 12.90
N LEU A 253 14.27 -5.93 11.69
CA LEU A 253 15.24 -4.92 11.26
C LEU A 253 15.11 -3.65 12.11
N GLY A 254 13.88 -3.19 12.36
CA GLY A 254 13.64 -2.01 13.19
C GLY A 254 14.15 -2.20 14.61
N TRP A 255 13.85 -3.35 15.23
CA TRP A 255 14.36 -3.69 16.54
C TRP A 255 15.90 -3.77 16.58
N ALA A 256 16.52 -4.41 15.59
CA ALA A 256 17.97 -4.53 15.48
C ALA A 256 18.68 -3.17 15.31
N LEU A 257 18.00 -2.20 14.70
CA LEU A 257 18.51 -0.83 14.50
C LEU A 257 18.10 0.15 15.63
N GLY A 258 17.49 -0.37 16.71
CA GLY A 258 17.08 0.44 17.85
C GLY A 258 15.83 1.30 17.66
N LEU A 259 15.08 1.09 16.56
CA LEU A 259 13.80 1.77 16.33
C LEU A 259 12.74 1.18 17.28
N SER A 260 11.96 2.04 17.93
CA SER A 260 10.93 1.65 18.91
C SER A 260 9.74 2.59 18.89
N GLY A 261 8.73 2.31 19.68
CA GLY A 261 7.56 3.16 19.86
C GLY A 261 6.66 3.25 18.64
N LEU A 262 5.90 4.33 18.58
CA LEU A 262 4.88 4.56 17.54
C LEU A 262 5.43 4.42 16.10
N PRO A 263 6.61 4.96 15.75
CA PRO A 263 7.13 4.86 14.38
C PRO A 263 7.33 3.40 13.94
N LEU A 264 7.94 2.56 14.77
CA LEU A 264 8.11 1.14 14.46
C LEU A 264 6.77 0.42 14.38
N ALA A 265 5.85 0.69 15.31
CA ALA A 265 4.52 0.08 15.31
C ALA A 265 3.74 0.37 14.02
N VAL A 266 3.80 1.61 13.53
CA VAL A 266 3.17 2.01 12.26
C VAL A 266 3.84 1.31 11.07
N MET A 267 5.17 1.22 11.02
CA MET A 267 5.89 0.55 9.92
C MET A 267 5.58 -0.95 9.87
N VAL A 268 5.59 -1.63 11.02
CA VAL A 268 5.24 -3.06 11.09
C VAL A 268 3.77 -3.27 10.72
N THR A 269 2.88 -2.40 11.18
CA THR A 269 1.46 -2.44 10.80
C THR A 269 1.28 -2.24 9.30
N ALA A 270 1.94 -1.24 8.70
CA ALA A 270 1.91 -0.99 7.26
C ALA A 270 2.45 -2.19 6.46
N ALA A 271 3.50 -2.84 6.95
CA ALA A 271 4.05 -4.05 6.35
C ALA A 271 3.07 -5.24 6.44
N ALA A 272 2.26 -5.34 7.49
CA ALA A 272 1.27 -6.42 7.68
C ALA A 272 -0.02 -6.24 6.87
N LEU A 273 -0.25 -5.06 6.29
CA LEU A 273 -1.43 -4.82 5.46
C LEU A 273 -1.47 -5.77 4.25
N PRO A 274 -2.66 -6.10 3.73
CA PRO A 274 -2.77 -6.94 2.55
C PRO A 274 -2.12 -6.31 1.31
N VAL A 275 -1.98 -7.11 0.26
CA VAL A 275 -1.47 -6.66 -1.04
C VAL A 275 -2.32 -5.51 -1.59
N GLY A 276 -1.66 -4.43 -2.05
CA GLY A 276 -2.33 -3.30 -2.67
C GLY A 276 -2.76 -3.58 -4.11
N ALA A 277 -3.89 -3.00 -4.52
CA ALA A 277 -4.45 -3.18 -5.87
C ALA A 277 -3.51 -2.74 -7.01
N ASN A 278 -2.56 -1.85 -6.74
CA ASN A 278 -1.58 -1.39 -7.72
C ASN A 278 -0.72 -2.55 -8.28
N VAL A 279 -0.56 -3.64 -7.53
CA VAL A 279 0.16 -4.84 -8.00
C VAL A 279 -0.58 -5.49 -9.18
N PHE A 280 -1.91 -5.60 -9.10
CA PHE A 280 -2.72 -6.07 -10.22
C PHE A 280 -2.61 -5.15 -11.44
N LEU A 281 -2.71 -3.82 -11.25
CA LEU A 281 -2.57 -2.85 -12.33
C LEU A 281 -1.19 -2.91 -12.98
N PHE A 282 -0.14 -3.14 -12.19
CA PHE A 282 1.21 -3.37 -12.69
C PHE A 282 1.29 -4.66 -13.52
N ALA A 283 0.77 -5.76 -12.99
CA ALA A 283 0.71 -7.05 -13.70
C ALA A 283 -0.07 -6.95 -15.02
N GLN A 284 -1.18 -6.20 -15.02
CA GLN A 284 -1.99 -5.94 -16.20
C GLN A 284 -1.25 -5.11 -17.26
N ARG A 285 -0.54 -4.05 -16.83
CA ARG A 285 0.23 -3.19 -17.73
C ARG A 285 1.31 -3.95 -18.50
N TYR A 286 1.94 -4.92 -17.84
CA TYR A 286 3.02 -5.74 -18.41
C TYR A 286 2.56 -7.10 -18.92
N GLU A 287 1.27 -7.39 -18.82
CA GLU A 287 0.64 -8.67 -19.23
C GLU A 287 1.29 -9.92 -18.58
N VAL A 288 1.74 -9.80 -17.33
CA VAL A 288 2.45 -10.85 -16.59
C VAL A 288 1.75 -11.16 -15.27
N GLY A 289 1.30 -12.41 -15.09
CA GLY A 289 0.80 -12.92 -13.80
C GLY A 289 -0.47 -12.26 -13.28
N GLN A 290 -1.35 -11.72 -14.15
CA GLN A 290 -2.55 -10.96 -13.78
C GLN A 290 -3.48 -11.75 -12.86
N ASP A 291 -3.81 -13.00 -13.22
CA ASP A 291 -4.72 -13.84 -12.45
C ASP A 291 -4.13 -14.23 -11.09
N GLU A 292 -2.80 -14.50 -11.07
CA GLU A 292 -2.08 -14.78 -9.83
C GLU A 292 -2.11 -13.58 -8.87
N MET A 293 -1.91 -12.36 -9.38
CA MET A 293 -1.95 -11.13 -8.58
C MET A 293 -3.36 -10.80 -8.13
N THR A 294 -4.38 -10.98 -8.96
CA THR A 294 -5.79 -10.83 -8.58
C THR A 294 -6.15 -11.74 -7.42
N ALA A 295 -5.80 -13.02 -7.55
CA ALA A 295 -6.00 -14.01 -6.48
C ALA A 295 -5.18 -13.66 -5.23
N GLY A 296 -3.94 -13.17 -5.40
CA GLY A 296 -3.05 -12.74 -4.33
C GLY A 296 -3.62 -11.59 -3.51
N VAL A 297 -4.14 -10.54 -4.16
CA VAL A 297 -4.83 -9.43 -3.50
C VAL A 297 -6.02 -9.94 -2.69
N THR A 298 -6.83 -10.83 -3.27
CA THR A 298 -8.02 -11.38 -2.63
C THR A 298 -7.66 -12.21 -1.39
N VAL A 299 -6.76 -13.18 -1.54
CA VAL A 299 -6.37 -14.11 -0.45
C VAL A 299 -5.63 -13.35 0.65
N SER A 300 -4.74 -12.41 0.31
CA SER A 300 -4.04 -11.60 1.32
C SER A 300 -4.99 -10.70 2.10
N THR A 301 -6.03 -10.16 1.46
CA THR A 301 -7.04 -9.36 2.15
C THR A 301 -7.87 -10.21 3.10
N ALA A 302 -8.32 -11.39 2.67
CA ALA A 302 -9.03 -12.33 3.53
C ALA A 302 -8.16 -12.81 4.71
N LEU A 303 -6.90 -13.19 4.45
CA LEU A 303 -5.96 -13.59 5.49
C LEU A 303 -5.61 -12.42 6.43
N GLY A 304 -5.56 -11.21 5.91
CA GLY A 304 -5.30 -9.99 6.66
C GLY A 304 -6.31 -9.74 7.77
N MET A 305 -7.56 -10.18 7.62
CA MET A 305 -8.57 -10.09 8.67
C MET A 305 -8.17 -10.87 9.93
N ALA A 306 -7.35 -11.93 9.79
CA ALA A 306 -6.82 -12.69 10.91
C ALA A 306 -5.43 -12.24 11.34
N THR A 307 -4.53 -11.94 10.38
CA THR A 307 -3.12 -11.66 10.67
C THR A 307 -2.90 -10.24 11.20
N VAL A 308 -3.61 -9.25 10.68
CA VAL A 308 -3.45 -7.85 11.10
C VAL A 308 -3.81 -7.63 12.58
N PRO A 309 -4.90 -8.19 13.15
CA PRO A 309 -5.15 -8.10 14.59
C PRO A 309 -4.04 -8.69 15.45
N VAL A 310 -3.44 -9.80 15.01
CA VAL A 310 -2.31 -10.41 15.72
C VAL A 310 -1.11 -9.48 15.73
N VAL A 311 -0.78 -8.91 14.56
CA VAL A 311 0.32 -7.93 14.47
C VAL A 311 0.04 -6.70 15.33
N LEU A 312 -1.18 -6.14 15.26
CA LEU A 312 -1.59 -5.00 16.08
C LEU A 312 -1.47 -5.31 17.57
N TRP A 313 -1.89 -6.50 17.98
CA TRP A 313 -1.76 -6.93 19.39
C TRP A 313 -0.29 -6.99 19.81
N VAL A 314 0.59 -7.52 18.98
CA VAL A 314 2.03 -7.56 19.24
C VAL A 314 2.61 -6.15 19.33
N VAL A 315 2.40 -5.31 18.33
CA VAL A 315 3.03 -3.97 18.28
C VAL A 315 2.52 -3.04 19.36
N THR A 316 1.24 -3.12 19.73
CA THR A 316 0.67 -2.29 20.80
C THR A 316 1.04 -2.75 22.21
N ARG A 317 1.52 -3.97 22.37
CA ARG A 317 1.91 -4.51 23.66
C ARG A 317 3.42 -4.51 23.92
N TRP A 318 4.21 -4.65 22.84
CA TRP A 318 5.64 -4.90 22.92
C TRP A 318 6.51 -3.82 22.28
N VAL A 319 5.91 -2.97 21.47
CA VAL A 319 6.63 -1.94 20.70
C VAL A 319 6.26 -0.52 21.15
N VAL A 320 4.99 -0.27 21.45
CA VAL A 320 4.45 0.99 22.02
C VAL A 320 4.26 0.84 23.52
#